data_b3e277807b187fcecdbd2d9791eba729
#
_entry.id   b3e277807b187fcecdbd2d9791eba729
#
_cell.length_a   1.000
_cell.length_b   1.000
_cell.length_c   1.000
_cell.angle_alpha   90.00
_cell.angle_beta   90.00
_cell.angle_gamma   90.00
#
_symmetry.space_group_name_H-M   'P 1'
#
loop_
_entity.id
_entity.type
_entity.pdbx_description
1 polymer ?
#
loop_
_entity_poly.entity_id
_entity_poly.type
_entity_poly.pdbx_seq_one_letter_code
_entity_poly.pdbx_strand_id
1 'polypeptide(L)'
;MKNTKIEKLANSLVKAFVGNKIIAPIPLKYTKSMKNAQELRRLCESKISQPIIGFKAAGTGIPVLKKLGEKEPFYASIFKNNVLKSGKSVKINPYTLGIELEVGYLIKKSFFQLKG
;
A
#
# COMPACT_ATOMS: atom_id res chain seq x y z
N MET A 1 24.92 6.85 5.05
CA MET A 1 24.60 5.93 6.17
C MET A 1 23.13 5.52 6.09
N LYS A 2 22.87 4.22 5.92
CA LYS A 2 21.47 3.72 5.98
C LYS A 2 20.95 3.93 7.41
N ASN A 3 19.85 4.62 7.54
CA ASN A 3 19.21 4.82 8.85
C ASN A 3 18.70 3.47 9.38
N THR A 4 19.49 2.81 10.22
CA THR A 4 19.17 1.48 10.75
C THR A 4 17.83 1.38 11.47
N LYS A 5 17.29 2.51 11.98
CA LYS A 5 15.99 2.55 12.65
C LYS A 5 14.83 2.44 11.67
N ILE A 6 14.90 3.12 10.52
CA ILE A 6 13.84 3.02 9.49
C ILE A 6 13.87 1.64 8.81
N GLU A 7 15.06 1.06 8.63
CA GLU A 7 15.22 -0.31 8.14
C GLU A 7 14.58 -1.35 9.07
N LYS A 8 14.81 -1.23 10.39
CA LYS A 8 14.17 -2.10 11.38
C LYS A 8 12.65 -1.96 11.36
N LEU A 9 12.14 -0.72 11.25
CA LEU A 9 10.70 -0.47 11.15
C LEU A 9 10.12 -1.11 9.89
N ALA A 10 10.75 -0.91 8.73
CA ALA A 10 10.31 -1.50 7.47
C ALA A 10 10.29 -3.03 7.55
N ASN A 11 11.31 -3.65 8.13
CA ASN A 11 11.33 -5.10 8.33
C ASN A 11 10.18 -5.59 9.22
N SER A 12 9.86 -4.85 10.29
CA SER A 12 8.74 -5.18 11.18
C SER A 12 7.40 -5.06 10.46
N LEU A 13 7.22 -3.99 9.66
CA LEU A 13 6.01 -3.77 8.86
C LEU A 13 5.82 -4.87 7.82
N VAL A 14 6.87 -5.23 7.09
CA VAL A 14 6.83 -6.30 6.08
C VAL A 14 6.51 -7.65 6.71
N LYS A 15 7.15 -7.97 7.84
CA LYS A 15 6.86 -9.20 8.59
C LYS A 15 5.41 -9.27 9.08
N ALA A 16 4.87 -8.14 9.54
CA ALA A 16 3.47 -8.05 9.97
C ALA A 16 2.51 -8.20 8.79
N PHE A 17 2.79 -7.53 7.68
CA PHE A 17 1.99 -7.61 6.45
C PHE A 17 1.94 -9.03 5.90
N VAL A 18 3.09 -9.67 5.71
CA VAL A 18 3.17 -11.05 5.19
C VAL A 18 2.56 -12.06 6.17
N GLY A 19 2.74 -11.85 7.47
CA GLY A 19 2.21 -12.73 8.52
C GLY A 19 0.78 -12.40 8.96
N ASN A 20 0.13 -11.40 8.34
CA ASN A 20 -1.19 -10.91 8.72
C ASN A 20 -1.31 -10.63 10.23
N LYS A 21 -0.35 -9.85 10.76
CA LYS A 21 -0.23 -9.51 12.18
C LYS A 21 -0.33 -8.01 12.39
N ILE A 22 -0.73 -7.62 13.59
CA ILE A 22 -0.68 -6.23 14.05
C ILE A 22 0.71 -5.94 14.64
N ILE A 23 1.14 -4.69 14.50
CA ILE A 23 2.30 -4.13 15.18
C ILE A 23 1.91 -2.89 15.96
N ALA A 24 2.81 -2.43 16.82
CA ALA A 24 2.66 -1.14 17.49
C ALA A 24 2.52 0.01 16.47
N PRO A 25 1.84 1.11 16.85
CA PRO A 25 1.69 2.27 15.99
C PRO A 25 3.02 2.80 15.46
N ILE A 26 3.03 3.20 14.19
CA ILE A 26 4.22 3.76 13.55
C ILE A 26 4.51 5.13 14.20
N PRO A 27 5.75 5.39 14.64
CA PRO A 27 6.10 6.69 15.18
C PRO A 27 5.88 7.82 14.18
N LEU A 28 5.20 8.90 14.58
CA LEU A 28 4.80 10.02 13.72
C LEU A 28 5.93 10.62 12.90
N LYS A 29 7.16 10.61 13.40
CA LYS A 29 8.32 11.12 12.66
C LYS A 29 8.54 10.46 11.29
N TYR A 30 8.03 9.22 11.10
CA TYR A 30 8.11 8.49 9.82
C TYR A 30 6.89 8.70 8.92
N THR A 31 5.81 9.29 9.44
CA THR A 31 4.54 9.43 8.72
C THR A 31 3.96 10.85 8.77
N LYS A 32 4.69 11.81 9.37
CA LYS A 32 4.22 13.19 9.54
C LYS A 32 4.02 13.97 8.23
N SER A 33 4.53 13.47 7.13
CA SER A 33 4.30 14.03 5.78
C SER A 33 4.05 12.90 4.79
N MET A 34 3.31 13.19 3.72
CA MET A 34 3.08 12.24 2.63
C MET A 34 4.40 11.75 2.04
N LYS A 35 5.39 12.63 1.87
CA LYS A 35 6.73 12.25 1.40
C LYS A 35 7.36 11.16 2.26
N ASN A 36 7.40 11.36 3.59
CA ASN A 36 7.98 10.38 4.52
C ASN A 36 7.21 9.06 4.48
N ALA A 37 5.88 9.11 4.46
CA ALA A 37 5.04 7.92 4.39
C ALA A 37 5.30 7.13 3.10
N GLN A 38 5.41 7.80 1.97
CA GLN A 38 5.70 7.17 0.68
C GLN A 38 7.13 6.60 0.61
N GLU A 39 8.11 7.24 1.22
CA GLU A 39 9.48 6.71 1.32
C GLU A 39 9.50 5.41 2.15
N LEU A 40 8.84 5.40 3.31
CA LEU A 40 8.71 4.19 4.13
C LEU A 40 7.97 3.09 3.37
N ARG A 41 6.89 3.41 2.66
CA ARG A 41 6.14 2.47 1.83
C ARG A 41 7.05 1.82 0.77
N ARG A 42 7.79 2.62 -0.01
CA ARG A 42 8.71 2.09 -1.05
C ARG A 42 9.77 1.18 -0.44
N LEU A 43 10.29 1.54 0.72
CA LEU A 43 11.24 0.69 1.43
C LEU A 43 10.62 -0.65 1.86
N CYS A 44 9.38 -0.65 2.35
CA CYS A 44 8.66 -1.87 2.66
C CYS A 44 8.42 -2.72 1.40
N GLU A 45 7.92 -2.10 0.32
CA GLU A 45 7.66 -2.78 -0.94
C GLU A 45 8.90 -3.44 -1.54
N SER A 46 10.07 -2.78 -1.44
CA SER A 46 11.35 -3.36 -1.92
C SER A 46 11.79 -4.61 -1.16
N LYS A 47 11.20 -4.88 -0.01
CA LYS A 47 11.50 -6.04 0.85
C LYS A 47 10.47 -7.17 0.72
N ILE A 48 9.39 -6.96 -0.02
CA ILE A 48 8.36 -7.97 -0.25
C ILE A 48 8.72 -8.78 -1.49
N SER A 49 9.00 -10.06 -1.32
CA SER A 49 9.38 -10.98 -2.40
C SER A 49 8.16 -11.46 -3.20
N GLN A 50 7.36 -10.53 -3.71
CA GLN A 50 6.19 -10.83 -4.54
C GLN A 50 6.13 -9.86 -5.71
N PRO A 51 5.68 -10.30 -6.91
CA PRO A 51 5.46 -9.41 -8.03
C PRO A 51 4.39 -8.37 -7.72
N ILE A 52 4.67 -7.12 -8.04
CA ILE A 52 3.66 -6.05 -8.09
C ILE A 52 2.90 -6.21 -9.39
N ILE A 53 1.57 -6.32 -9.31
CA ILE A 53 0.70 -6.52 -10.47
C ILE A 53 -0.29 -5.39 -10.69
N GLY A 54 -0.25 -4.38 -9.85
CA GLY A 54 -1.13 -3.22 -9.96
C GLY A 54 -0.93 -2.24 -8.81
N PHE A 55 -1.79 -1.23 -8.78
CA PHE A 55 -1.78 -0.19 -7.78
C PHE A 55 -3.20 0.12 -7.31
N LYS A 56 -3.37 0.35 -6.02
CA LYS A 56 -4.60 0.91 -5.45
C LYS A 56 -4.39 2.40 -5.23
N ALA A 57 -5.27 3.23 -5.80
CA ALA A 57 -5.33 4.65 -5.50
C ALA A 57 -6.24 4.89 -4.29
N ALA A 58 -5.88 5.83 -3.45
CA ALA A 58 -6.66 6.26 -2.30
C ALA A 58 -6.69 7.79 -2.19
N GLY A 59 -7.64 8.33 -1.44
CA GLY A 59 -7.81 9.78 -1.34
C GLY A 59 -8.28 10.40 -2.65
N THR A 60 -9.05 9.71 -3.47
CA THR A 60 -9.52 10.21 -4.77
C THR A 60 -10.68 11.21 -4.64
N GLY A 61 -11.34 11.27 -3.48
CA GLY A 61 -12.40 12.22 -3.19
C GLY A 61 -11.91 13.46 -2.45
N ILE A 62 -12.34 14.66 -2.88
CA ILE A 62 -11.97 15.92 -2.24
C ILE A 62 -12.25 15.96 -0.73
N PRO A 63 -13.40 15.46 -0.21
CA PRO A 63 -13.66 15.44 1.22
C PRO A 63 -12.64 14.61 2.00
N VAL A 64 -12.20 13.48 1.43
CA VAL A 64 -11.20 12.60 2.05
C VAL A 64 -9.84 13.29 2.10
N LEU A 65 -9.41 13.91 1.00
CA LEU A 65 -8.16 14.66 0.95
C LEU A 65 -8.13 15.79 1.97
N LYS A 66 -9.22 16.57 2.07
CA LYS A 66 -9.35 17.64 3.08
C LYS A 66 -9.24 17.11 4.50
N LYS A 67 -9.90 15.99 4.80
CA LYS A 67 -9.85 15.35 6.13
C LYS A 67 -8.43 14.85 6.47
N LEU A 68 -7.67 14.41 5.48
CA LEU A 68 -6.30 13.94 5.64
C LEU A 68 -5.27 15.09 5.61
N GLY A 69 -5.67 16.31 5.24
CA GLY A 69 -4.76 17.46 5.05
C GLY A 69 -3.89 17.32 3.80
N GLU A 70 -4.31 16.48 2.84
CA GLU A 70 -3.56 16.21 1.61
C GLU A 70 -4.17 16.93 0.41
N LYS A 71 -3.34 17.19 -0.61
CA LYS A 71 -3.74 17.88 -1.85
C LYS A 71 -3.91 16.94 -3.03
N GLU A 72 -3.27 15.79 -2.99
CA GLU A 72 -3.23 14.83 -4.09
C GLU A 72 -3.56 13.42 -3.61
N PRO A 73 -4.20 12.62 -4.46
CA PRO A 73 -4.37 11.20 -4.18
C PRO A 73 -3.01 10.50 -3.99
N PHE A 74 -3.02 9.44 -3.24
CA PHE A 74 -1.84 8.60 -3.04
C PHE A 74 -2.14 7.17 -3.46
N TYR A 75 -1.11 6.35 -3.57
CA TYR A 75 -1.25 4.98 -4.05
C TYR A 75 -0.36 4.01 -3.28
N ALA A 76 -0.72 2.74 -3.36
CA ALA A 76 0.06 1.61 -2.86
C ALA A 76 0.07 0.47 -3.87
N SER A 77 1.09 -0.36 -3.80
CA SER A 77 1.24 -1.51 -4.69
C SER A 77 0.30 -2.64 -4.32
N ILE A 78 -0.22 -3.32 -5.33
CA ILE A 78 -0.97 -4.57 -5.20
C ILE A 78 -0.04 -5.72 -5.57
N PHE A 79 0.16 -6.64 -4.62
CA PHE A 79 1.01 -7.80 -4.82
C PHE A 79 0.20 -8.99 -5.34
N LYS A 80 0.82 -9.82 -6.18
CA LYS A 80 0.17 -10.96 -6.86
C LYS A 80 -0.59 -11.88 -5.90
N ASN A 81 0.00 -12.20 -4.76
CA ASN A 81 -0.61 -13.14 -3.82
C ASN A 81 -1.83 -12.55 -3.05
N ASN A 82 -2.04 -11.24 -3.15
CA ASN A 82 -3.16 -10.55 -2.52
C ASN A 82 -4.38 -10.42 -3.46
N VAL A 83 -4.26 -10.89 -4.70
CA VAL A 83 -5.35 -10.86 -5.68
C VAL A 83 -5.90 -12.27 -5.86
N LEU A 84 -7.16 -12.44 -5.54
CA LEU A 84 -7.86 -13.70 -5.63
C LEU A 84 -8.89 -13.66 -6.78
N LYS A 85 -9.09 -14.80 -7.41
CA LYS A 85 -10.16 -14.97 -8.40
C LYS A 85 -11.52 -15.02 -7.70
N SER A 86 -12.56 -14.61 -8.43
CA SER A 86 -13.95 -14.77 -7.97
C SER A 86 -14.23 -16.21 -7.50
N GLY A 87 -15.02 -16.35 -6.46
CA GLY A 87 -15.36 -17.63 -5.85
C GLY A 87 -14.33 -18.17 -4.85
N LYS A 88 -13.22 -17.46 -4.61
CA LYS A 88 -12.27 -17.84 -3.56
C LYS A 88 -12.72 -17.33 -2.20
N SER A 89 -12.52 -18.15 -1.18
CA SER A 89 -12.73 -17.75 0.21
C SER A 89 -11.56 -16.95 0.74
N VAL A 90 -11.86 -15.91 1.50
CA VAL A 90 -10.88 -15.08 2.19
C VAL A 90 -11.01 -15.29 3.69
N LYS A 91 -9.91 -15.62 4.35
CA LYS A 91 -9.90 -15.70 5.81
C LYS A 91 -9.92 -14.29 6.39
N ILE A 92 -11.00 -13.94 7.07
CA ILE A 92 -11.13 -12.69 7.81
C ILE A 92 -10.40 -12.84 9.14
N ASN A 93 -9.59 -11.85 9.49
CA ASN A 93 -8.95 -11.79 10.81
C ASN A 93 -9.76 -10.86 11.74
N PRO A 94 -9.53 -10.91 13.08
CA PRO A 94 -10.27 -10.09 14.05
C PRO A 94 -10.10 -8.57 13.86
N TYR A 95 -9.18 -8.14 13.02
CA TYR A 95 -8.85 -6.74 12.78
C TYR A 95 -9.39 -6.22 11.44
N THR A 96 -10.09 -7.06 10.69
CA THR A 96 -10.76 -6.67 9.45
C THR A 96 -11.91 -5.73 9.78
N LEU A 97 -11.81 -4.48 9.35
CA LEU A 97 -12.79 -3.44 9.65
C LEU A 97 -13.99 -3.46 8.71
N GLY A 98 -13.84 -4.01 7.51
CA GLY A 98 -14.91 -4.05 6.52
C GLY A 98 -14.43 -4.51 5.14
N ILE A 99 -15.34 -4.37 4.18
CA ILE A 99 -15.12 -4.65 2.76
C ILE A 99 -15.40 -3.36 2.00
N GLU A 100 -14.54 -3.02 1.06
CA GLU A 100 -14.71 -1.91 0.14
C GLU A 100 -15.07 -2.43 -1.26
N LEU A 101 -16.01 -1.76 -1.92
CA LEU A 101 -16.31 -2.00 -3.34
C LEU A 101 -15.53 -0.99 -4.16
N GLU A 102 -14.71 -1.48 -5.08
CA GLU A 102 -13.79 -0.67 -5.87
C GLU A 102 -13.95 -0.98 -7.35
N VAL A 103 -13.69 0.03 -8.20
CA VAL A 103 -13.61 -0.17 -9.64
C VAL A 103 -12.17 -0.46 -10.03
N GLY A 104 -11.93 -1.61 -10.63
CA GLY A 104 -10.63 -2.01 -11.14
C GLY A 104 -10.50 -1.77 -12.65
N TYR A 105 -9.35 -1.26 -13.09
CA TYR A 105 -9.00 -1.08 -14.49
C TYR A 105 -7.87 -2.02 -14.87
N LEU A 106 -8.06 -2.81 -15.94
CA LEU A 106 -7.00 -3.61 -16.52
C LEU A 106 -6.28 -2.79 -17.59
N ILE A 107 -5.03 -2.44 -17.34
CA ILE A 107 -4.21 -1.68 -18.29
C ILE A 107 -3.66 -2.64 -19.33
N LYS A 108 -4.13 -2.54 -20.57
CA LYS A 108 -3.71 -3.40 -21.70
C LYS A 108 -2.44 -2.90 -22.41
N LYS A 109 -2.19 -1.57 -22.40
CA LYS A 109 -1.02 -0.96 -23.04
C LYS A 109 -0.41 0.08 -22.11
N SER A 110 0.91 0.14 -22.04
CA SER A 110 1.58 1.19 -21.29
C SER A 110 1.45 2.53 -22.05
N PHE A 111 1.49 3.64 -21.32
CA PHE A 111 1.42 4.98 -21.88
C PHE A 111 2.56 5.25 -22.88
N PHE A 112 3.71 4.62 -22.71
CA PHE A 112 4.86 4.72 -23.59
C PHE A 112 4.71 3.95 -24.90
N GLN A 113 3.77 3.02 -24.99
CA GLN A 113 3.47 2.25 -26.22
C GLN A 113 2.45 2.96 -27.13
N LEU A 114 1.90 4.09 -26.70
CA LEU A 114 0.95 4.89 -27.50
C LEU A 114 1.66 5.95 -28.38
N LYS A 115 2.98 6.04 -28.31
CA LYS A 115 3.81 6.85 -29.21
C LYS A 115 4.30 5.97 -30.37
N GLY A 116 3.40 5.68 -31.25
CA GLY A 116 3.67 5.06 -32.53
C GLY A 116 2.88 5.76 -33.58
#